data_6dc94bc71aaf87218be25ecc387eaaac
#
_entry.id   6dc94bc71aaf87218be25ecc387eaaac
#
_cell.length_a   1.000
_cell.length_b   1.000
_cell.length_c   1.000
_cell.angle_alpha   90.00
_cell.angle_beta   90.00
_cell.angle_gamma   90.00
#
_symmetry.space_group_name_H-M   'P 1'
#
loop_
_entity.id
_entity.type
_entity.pdbx_description
1 polymer ?
#
loop_
_entity_poly.entity_id
_entity_poly.type
_entity_poly.pdbx_seq_one_letter_code
_entity_poly.pdbx_strand_id
1 'polypeptide(L)'
;MGMKGIDISNWQNGIDLSKVPADFVICKATQGAWYVSPDCDRQYQQAKAVGRCLGVYHYAEGGDYKAEADFFLQNVEGYIGEAILCLDWEGTNNPTFNTGKDREWVKNWCDYVMEKTGVKPLVYLSKAYLGNVSEIGDYGLWVAQYADNNATGYQEEPWNEGAYRCAIRQYSSHGKLPGYGGNLDLDKFYGDREAWNRYAGKGNAVAPSEPTEPTDEELLTLVADTMRGLYGDGETRKEKLGAYYDDVQGVINHIREASTDTLVAETLEGEYGTGQIRKIVLDSRYAEVQNKINAAAVGSSVKTYTVKAGDTLSGIAAKYNTTYKQIAEDNKLSDPNKIYVGQKLVIR
;
A
#
# COMPACT_ATOMS: atom_id res chain seq x y z
N MET A 1 32.14 -15.98 -13.56
CA MET A 1 32.20 -14.49 -13.48
C MET A 1 30.84 -13.99 -13.08
N GLY A 2 30.76 -13.09 -12.11
CA GLY A 2 29.51 -12.45 -11.73
C GLY A 2 29.19 -11.25 -12.64
N MET A 3 27.94 -10.77 -12.58
CA MET A 3 27.54 -9.55 -13.27
C MET A 3 27.82 -8.32 -12.39
N LYS A 4 28.12 -7.20 -13.02
CA LYS A 4 28.42 -5.92 -12.38
C LYS A 4 27.22 -4.99 -12.54
N GLY A 5 26.81 -4.32 -11.50
CA GLY A 5 25.66 -3.43 -11.56
C GLY A 5 25.73 -2.27 -10.60
N ILE A 6 24.66 -1.53 -10.61
CA ILE A 6 24.45 -0.38 -9.75
C ILE A 6 23.02 -0.43 -9.18
N ASP A 7 22.84 0.09 -7.99
CA ASP A 7 21.52 0.49 -7.53
C ASP A 7 21.44 2.02 -7.44
N ILE A 8 20.25 2.53 -7.70
CA ILE A 8 20.00 3.97 -7.88
C ILE A 8 18.63 4.38 -7.34
N SER A 9 18.52 5.66 -7.05
CA SER A 9 17.29 6.28 -6.59
C SER A 9 17.14 7.69 -7.19
N ASN A 10 16.27 8.51 -6.59
CA ASN A 10 16.19 9.93 -6.90
C ASN A 10 17.49 10.72 -6.58
N TRP A 11 18.41 10.15 -5.80
CA TRP A 11 19.74 10.74 -5.59
C TRP A 11 20.59 10.76 -6.86
N GLN A 12 20.35 9.83 -7.79
CA GLN A 12 20.95 9.80 -9.11
C GLN A 12 20.04 10.43 -10.16
N ASN A 13 19.30 11.47 -9.77
CA ASN A 13 18.51 12.28 -10.70
C ASN A 13 19.39 12.75 -11.90
N GLY A 14 18.87 12.63 -13.10
CA GLY A 14 19.57 13.03 -14.32
C GLY A 14 20.62 12.04 -14.83
N ILE A 15 20.81 10.87 -14.21
CA ILE A 15 21.68 9.82 -14.75
C ILE A 15 21.23 9.38 -16.16
N ASP A 16 22.19 9.22 -17.05
CA ASP A 16 22.00 8.68 -18.40
C ASP A 16 22.58 7.27 -18.46
N LEU A 17 21.72 6.28 -18.29
CA LEU A 17 22.11 4.87 -18.22
C LEU A 17 22.63 4.31 -19.56
N SER A 18 22.47 5.04 -20.66
CA SER A 18 23.12 4.68 -21.94
C SER A 18 24.63 4.89 -21.89
N LYS A 19 25.14 5.74 -21.01
CA LYS A 19 26.54 6.10 -20.85
C LYS A 19 27.24 5.40 -19.68
N VAL A 20 26.48 4.84 -18.73
CA VAL A 20 27.03 4.16 -17.55
C VAL A 20 27.13 2.67 -17.84
N PRO A 21 28.33 2.06 -17.78
CA PRO A 21 28.47 0.62 -17.97
C PRO A 21 27.89 -0.14 -16.76
N ALA A 22 26.95 -1.03 -17.03
CA ALA A 22 26.39 -1.94 -16.03
C ALA A 22 25.76 -3.15 -16.73
N ASP A 23 25.79 -4.32 -16.11
CA ASP A 23 25.06 -5.49 -16.58
C ASP A 23 23.62 -5.47 -16.06
N PHE A 24 23.40 -4.89 -14.88
CA PHE A 24 22.10 -4.73 -14.26
C PHE A 24 21.96 -3.39 -13.53
N VAL A 25 20.72 -2.98 -13.33
CA VAL A 25 20.35 -1.77 -12.58
C VAL A 25 19.16 -2.10 -11.67
N ILE A 26 19.24 -1.71 -10.39
CA ILE A 26 18.15 -1.83 -9.41
C ILE A 26 17.70 -0.41 -9.06
N CYS A 27 16.41 -0.08 -9.29
CA CYS A 27 15.86 1.26 -9.09
C CYS A 27 14.99 1.31 -7.83
N LYS A 28 15.14 2.36 -7.01
CA LYS A 28 14.19 2.63 -5.92
C LYS A 28 12.80 2.87 -6.50
N ALA A 29 11.82 2.06 -6.09
CA ALA A 29 10.44 2.24 -6.51
C ALA A 29 9.62 2.98 -5.45
N THR A 30 9.61 2.46 -4.22
CA THR A 30 8.74 2.98 -3.16
C THR A 30 9.46 3.04 -1.80
N GLN A 31 8.83 3.72 -0.83
CA GLN A 31 9.26 3.73 0.56
C GLN A 31 8.03 3.84 1.48
N GLY A 32 7.98 3.02 2.53
CA GLY A 32 6.82 2.95 3.40
C GLY A 32 5.54 2.72 2.60
N ALA A 33 4.40 3.17 3.12
CA ALA A 33 3.12 3.09 2.42
C ALA A 33 2.68 4.44 1.81
N TRP A 34 3.63 5.33 1.41
CA TRP A 34 3.30 6.71 1.02
C TRP A 34 4.19 7.34 -0.06
N TYR A 35 5.43 6.88 -0.22
CA TYR A 35 6.38 7.52 -1.14
C TYR A 35 6.61 6.68 -2.38
N VAL A 36 6.43 7.27 -3.54
CA VAL A 36 6.81 6.72 -4.85
C VAL A 36 8.01 7.51 -5.37
N SER A 37 9.08 6.81 -5.78
CA SER A 37 10.26 7.47 -6.34
C SER A 37 9.92 8.11 -7.69
N PRO A 38 10.09 9.42 -7.85
CA PRO A 38 9.72 10.12 -9.07
C PRO A 38 10.60 9.76 -10.27
N ASP A 39 11.75 9.17 -10.02
CA ASP A 39 12.72 8.79 -11.05
C ASP A 39 12.67 7.31 -11.44
N CYS A 40 11.90 6.48 -10.70
CA CYS A 40 11.91 5.03 -10.88
C CYS A 40 11.60 4.62 -12.31
N ASP A 41 10.46 5.01 -12.84
CA ASP A 41 10.06 4.59 -14.20
C ASP A 41 11.04 5.10 -15.26
N ARG A 42 11.48 6.35 -15.19
CA ARG A 42 12.46 6.90 -16.10
C ARG A 42 13.78 6.09 -16.09
N GLN A 43 14.31 5.80 -14.92
CA GLN A 43 15.54 5.03 -14.74
C GLN A 43 15.35 3.58 -15.22
N TYR A 44 14.24 2.97 -14.87
CA TYR A 44 13.87 1.61 -15.30
C TYR A 44 13.79 1.50 -16.84
N GLN A 45 13.04 2.41 -17.48
CA GLN A 45 12.89 2.39 -18.94
C GLN A 45 14.21 2.67 -19.67
N GLN A 46 15.07 3.54 -19.14
CA GLN A 46 16.42 3.73 -19.69
C GLN A 46 17.27 2.46 -19.60
N ALA A 47 17.27 1.79 -18.43
CA ALA A 47 18.01 0.53 -18.25
C ALA A 47 17.48 -0.56 -19.20
N LYS A 48 16.15 -0.66 -19.33
CA LYS A 48 15.49 -1.58 -20.26
C LYS A 48 15.86 -1.32 -21.71
N ALA A 49 15.84 -0.06 -22.15
CA ALA A 49 16.14 0.33 -23.52
C ALA A 49 17.58 -0.03 -23.96
N VAL A 50 18.52 -0.08 -23.00
CA VAL A 50 19.92 -0.48 -23.26
C VAL A 50 20.21 -1.94 -22.90
N GLY A 51 19.17 -2.76 -22.68
CA GLY A 51 19.25 -4.21 -22.50
C GLY A 51 19.87 -4.66 -21.17
N ARG A 52 19.81 -3.83 -20.11
CA ARG A 52 20.26 -4.22 -18.77
C ARG A 52 19.31 -5.23 -18.14
N CYS A 53 19.80 -6.03 -17.23
CA CYS A 53 18.97 -6.76 -16.29
C CYS A 53 18.36 -5.78 -15.30
N LEU A 54 17.10 -6.00 -14.91
CA LEU A 54 16.29 -5.01 -14.19
C LEU A 54 15.96 -5.48 -12.78
N GLY A 55 15.95 -4.55 -11.85
CA GLY A 55 15.47 -4.74 -10.47
C GLY A 55 14.78 -3.49 -9.95
N VAL A 56 13.90 -3.67 -8.98
CA VAL A 56 13.25 -2.58 -8.25
C VAL A 56 13.23 -2.87 -6.76
N TYR A 57 13.37 -1.84 -5.93
CA TYR A 57 13.35 -2.03 -4.49
C TYR A 57 12.35 -1.14 -3.75
N HIS A 58 11.86 -1.69 -2.65
CA HIS A 58 11.06 -1.03 -1.64
C HIS A 58 11.88 -0.73 -0.41
N TYR A 59 11.99 0.52 0.00
CA TYR A 59 12.61 0.93 1.25
C TYR A 59 11.60 0.80 2.38
N ALA A 60 11.83 -0.14 3.31
CA ALA A 60 10.90 -0.41 4.39
C ALA A 60 11.00 0.64 5.51
N GLU A 61 9.87 1.11 6.02
CA GLU A 61 9.77 1.93 7.23
C GLU A 61 9.33 1.11 8.46
N GLY A 62 9.11 -0.21 8.30
CA GLY A 62 8.87 -1.15 9.40
C GLY A 62 7.53 -0.97 10.10
N GLY A 63 6.55 -0.37 9.42
CA GLY A 63 5.18 -0.24 9.86
C GLY A 63 4.37 -1.53 9.64
N ASP A 64 3.15 -1.41 9.13
CA ASP A 64 2.36 -2.56 8.70
C ASP A 64 2.97 -3.15 7.42
N TYR A 65 3.52 -4.36 7.53
CA TYR A 65 4.20 -5.03 6.42
C TYR A 65 3.29 -5.25 5.20
N LYS A 66 2.01 -5.51 5.45
CA LYS A 66 1.04 -5.74 4.38
C LYS A 66 0.75 -4.45 3.63
N ALA A 67 0.50 -3.36 4.35
CA ALA A 67 0.28 -2.05 3.74
C ALA A 67 1.50 -1.57 2.92
N GLU A 68 2.73 -1.79 3.42
CA GLU A 68 3.95 -1.46 2.68
C GLU A 68 4.13 -2.37 1.44
N ALA A 69 3.82 -3.66 1.55
CA ALA A 69 3.88 -4.59 0.42
C ALA A 69 2.82 -4.28 -0.66
N ASP A 70 1.56 -4.03 -0.26
CA ASP A 70 0.48 -3.66 -1.18
C ASP A 70 0.84 -2.36 -1.94
N PHE A 71 1.36 -1.36 -1.21
CA PHE A 71 1.81 -0.11 -1.82
C PHE A 71 2.97 -0.33 -2.81
N PHE A 72 3.94 -1.18 -2.47
CA PHE A 72 5.01 -1.54 -3.40
C PHE A 72 4.46 -2.22 -4.65
N LEU A 73 3.67 -3.29 -4.48
CA LEU A 73 3.15 -4.09 -5.58
C LEU A 73 2.27 -3.27 -6.54
N GLN A 74 1.43 -2.37 -6.01
CA GLN A 74 0.62 -1.46 -6.81
C GLN A 74 1.47 -0.57 -7.72
N ASN A 75 2.64 -0.12 -7.24
CA ASN A 75 3.50 0.79 -7.99
C ASN A 75 4.51 0.09 -8.92
N VAL A 76 4.68 -1.24 -8.79
CA VAL A 76 5.62 -2.03 -9.62
C VAL A 76 4.92 -3.11 -10.45
N GLU A 77 3.60 -3.11 -10.53
CA GLU A 77 2.80 -4.12 -11.22
C GLU A 77 3.33 -4.40 -12.64
N GLY A 78 3.62 -3.36 -13.40
CA GLY A 78 4.16 -3.46 -14.76
C GLY A 78 5.60 -4.01 -14.86
N TYR A 79 6.29 -4.25 -13.73
CA TYR A 79 7.67 -4.75 -13.68
C TYR A 79 7.75 -6.20 -13.16
N ILE A 80 6.65 -6.73 -12.61
CA ILE A 80 6.58 -8.10 -12.09
C ILE A 80 6.80 -9.10 -13.22
N GLY A 81 7.68 -10.10 -12.98
CA GLY A 81 8.09 -11.08 -13.98
C GLY A 81 9.14 -10.57 -14.98
N GLU A 82 9.53 -9.31 -14.90
CA GLU A 82 10.63 -8.72 -15.68
C GLU A 82 11.80 -8.27 -14.82
N ALA A 83 11.53 -7.73 -13.64
CA ALA A 83 12.51 -7.22 -12.68
C ALA A 83 12.63 -8.11 -11.45
N ILE A 84 13.82 -8.16 -10.85
CA ILE A 84 13.97 -8.67 -9.48
C ILE A 84 13.27 -7.69 -8.53
N LEU A 85 12.46 -8.23 -7.62
CA LEU A 85 11.82 -7.46 -6.55
C LEU A 85 12.70 -7.51 -5.32
N CYS A 86 12.97 -6.36 -4.68
CA CYS A 86 13.84 -6.28 -3.52
C CYS A 86 13.17 -5.54 -2.37
N LEU A 87 13.37 -6.04 -1.16
CA LEU A 87 13.10 -5.36 0.09
C LEU A 87 14.40 -4.74 0.60
N ASP A 88 14.41 -3.45 0.84
CA ASP A 88 15.52 -2.73 1.46
C ASP A 88 15.21 -2.54 2.96
N TRP A 89 15.91 -3.31 3.82
CA TRP A 89 15.71 -3.36 5.25
C TRP A 89 16.83 -2.64 6.00
N GLU A 90 16.59 -1.39 6.35
CA GLU A 90 17.54 -0.51 7.03
C GLU A 90 16.94 0.21 8.24
N GLY A 91 17.81 0.85 9.05
CA GLY A 91 17.39 1.48 10.31
C GLY A 91 16.87 2.92 10.19
N THR A 92 17.12 3.62 9.10
CA THR A 92 16.68 5.01 8.97
C THR A 92 15.16 5.06 8.78
N ASN A 93 14.46 5.76 9.66
CA ASN A 93 12.99 5.87 9.71
C ASN A 93 12.27 4.53 9.94
N ASN A 94 12.96 3.48 10.38
CA ASN A 94 12.39 2.15 10.60
C ASN A 94 12.46 1.80 12.11
N PRO A 95 11.38 2.05 12.87
CA PRO A 95 11.36 1.78 14.32
C PRO A 95 11.35 0.28 14.66
N THR A 96 11.09 -0.60 13.68
CA THR A 96 11.12 -2.06 13.86
C THR A 96 12.52 -2.64 13.67
N PHE A 97 13.40 -1.91 12.98
CA PHE A 97 14.75 -2.34 12.68
C PHE A 97 15.58 -2.57 13.96
N ASN A 98 16.27 -3.71 14.03
CA ASN A 98 17.15 -4.11 15.13
C ASN A 98 16.47 -4.15 16.52
N THR A 99 15.19 -4.50 16.55
CA THR A 99 14.38 -4.63 17.78
C THR A 99 14.11 -6.10 18.16
N GLY A 100 14.60 -7.06 17.37
CA GLY A 100 14.29 -8.49 17.48
C GLY A 100 13.01 -8.90 16.75
N LYS A 101 12.31 -7.96 16.13
CA LYS A 101 11.13 -8.21 15.27
C LYS A 101 11.48 -8.26 13.77
N ASP A 102 12.73 -7.98 13.44
CA ASP A 102 13.23 -7.91 12.06
C ASP A 102 12.86 -9.14 11.24
N ARG A 103 13.18 -10.34 11.78
CA ARG A 103 12.93 -11.62 11.12
C ARG A 103 11.45 -11.81 10.77
N GLU A 104 10.58 -11.57 11.73
CA GLU A 104 9.13 -11.74 11.55
C GLU A 104 8.59 -10.77 10.50
N TRP A 105 8.95 -9.50 10.61
CA TRP A 105 8.49 -8.46 9.69
C TRP A 105 8.97 -8.72 8.25
N VAL A 106 10.28 -8.94 8.08
CA VAL A 106 10.90 -9.21 6.77
C VAL A 106 10.32 -10.47 6.13
N LYS A 107 10.18 -11.54 6.94
CA LYS A 107 9.60 -12.80 6.45
C LYS A 107 8.15 -12.61 5.99
N ASN A 108 7.32 -11.95 6.79
CA ASN A 108 5.92 -11.72 6.46
C ASN A 108 5.76 -10.87 5.19
N TRP A 109 6.58 -9.84 5.02
CA TRP A 109 6.59 -9.03 3.81
C TRP A 109 7.00 -9.85 2.57
N CYS A 110 8.07 -10.63 2.69
CA CYS A 110 8.55 -11.48 1.60
C CYS A 110 7.56 -12.58 1.22
N ASP A 111 6.98 -13.25 2.21
CA ASP A 111 5.96 -14.29 2.00
C ASP A 111 4.74 -13.71 1.28
N TYR A 112 4.29 -12.51 1.70
CA TYR A 112 3.15 -11.83 1.09
C TYR A 112 3.43 -11.43 -0.36
N VAL A 113 4.59 -10.82 -0.65
CA VAL A 113 4.98 -10.47 -2.02
C VAL A 113 5.08 -11.73 -2.88
N MET A 114 5.67 -12.81 -2.36
CA MET A 114 5.75 -14.09 -3.08
C MET A 114 4.36 -14.68 -3.35
N GLU A 115 3.45 -14.63 -2.36
CA GLU A 115 2.08 -15.10 -2.52
C GLU A 115 1.34 -14.37 -3.64
N LYS A 116 1.49 -13.04 -3.68
CA LYS A 116 0.82 -12.19 -4.68
C LYS A 116 1.42 -12.27 -6.08
N THR A 117 2.72 -12.52 -6.19
CA THR A 117 3.43 -12.39 -7.49
C THR A 117 4.01 -13.69 -8.03
N GLY A 118 4.15 -14.72 -7.21
CA GLY A 118 4.93 -15.91 -7.54
C GLY A 118 6.44 -15.67 -7.64
N VAL A 119 6.93 -14.45 -7.34
CA VAL A 119 8.33 -14.04 -7.39
C VAL A 119 8.90 -13.94 -5.99
N LYS A 120 9.99 -14.66 -5.70
CA LYS A 120 10.71 -14.54 -4.43
C LYS A 120 11.53 -13.26 -4.40
N PRO A 121 11.22 -12.30 -3.50
CA PRO A 121 12.03 -11.08 -3.41
C PRO A 121 13.42 -11.36 -2.83
N LEU A 122 14.38 -10.47 -3.14
CA LEU A 122 15.65 -10.38 -2.43
C LEU A 122 15.50 -9.46 -1.23
N VAL A 123 16.29 -9.72 -0.18
CA VAL A 123 16.36 -8.85 1.00
C VAL A 123 17.71 -8.17 1.05
N TYR A 124 17.70 -6.83 0.95
CA TYR A 124 18.89 -6.01 1.16
C TYR A 124 19.03 -5.61 2.62
N LEU A 125 20.25 -5.70 3.12
CA LEU A 125 20.64 -5.20 4.43
C LEU A 125 22.17 -5.08 4.54
N SER A 126 22.63 -4.31 5.54
CA SER A 126 24.04 -4.30 5.91
C SER A 126 24.48 -5.64 6.50
N LYS A 127 25.70 -6.06 6.16
CA LYS A 127 26.38 -7.27 6.70
C LYS A 127 26.31 -7.37 8.24
N ALA A 128 26.36 -6.23 8.93
CA ALA A 128 26.31 -6.18 10.39
C ALA A 128 25.01 -6.78 10.98
N TYR A 129 23.93 -6.80 10.21
CA TYR A 129 22.59 -7.21 10.64
C TYR A 129 22.11 -8.53 10.01
N LEU A 130 22.99 -9.30 9.36
CA LEU A 130 22.63 -10.61 8.78
C LEU A 130 21.98 -11.55 9.79
N GLY A 131 22.37 -11.49 11.06
CA GLY A 131 21.77 -12.31 12.12
C GLY A 131 20.30 -11.99 12.38
N ASN A 132 19.88 -10.74 12.11
CA ASN A 132 18.51 -10.29 12.35
C ASN A 132 17.50 -10.93 11.39
N VAL A 133 17.95 -11.32 10.19
CA VAL A 133 17.12 -11.94 9.15
C VAL A 133 17.50 -13.41 8.89
N SER A 134 18.20 -14.04 9.84
CA SER A 134 18.45 -15.48 9.75
C SER A 134 17.12 -16.27 9.77
N GLU A 135 17.05 -17.39 9.02
CA GLU A 135 15.89 -18.28 8.99
C GLU A 135 14.56 -17.63 8.46
N ILE A 136 14.67 -16.61 7.60
CA ILE A 136 13.48 -16.03 6.94
C ILE A 136 12.91 -16.94 5.84
N GLY A 137 13.55 -18.04 5.52
CA GLY A 137 13.20 -18.96 4.45
C GLY A 137 14.21 -18.92 3.30
N ASP A 138 13.78 -19.37 2.13
CA ASP A 138 14.62 -19.48 0.92
C ASP A 138 14.55 -18.16 0.10
N TYR A 139 14.77 -17.03 0.77
CA TYR A 139 14.89 -15.73 0.14
C TYR A 139 16.35 -15.37 -0.10
N GLY A 140 16.65 -14.87 -1.29
CA GLY A 140 18.00 -14.44 -1.63
C GLY A 140 18.37 -13.15 -0.86
N LEU A 141 19.66 -12.99 -0.61
CA LEU A 141 20.17 -11.82 0.12
C LEU A 141 20.95 -10.89 -0.82
N TRP A 142 20.76 -9.61 -0.66
CA TRP A 142 21.54 -8.53 -1.22
C TRP A 142 22.23 -7.82 -0.04
N VAL A 143 23.55 -7.98 0.08
CA VAL A 143 24.27 -7.61 1.31
C VAL A 143 25.25 -6.49 1.07
N ALA A 144 25.12 -5.41 1.84
CA ALA A 144 26.07 -4.30 1.82
C ALA A 144 27.22 -4.51 2.82
N GLN A 145 28.43 -4.42 2.32
CA GLN A 145 29.66 -4.36 3.13
C GLN A 145 30.76 -3.66 2.37
N TYR A 146 31.19 -2.51 2.87
CA TYR A 146 32.25 -1.69 2.24
C TYR A 146 33.57 -1.91 2.94
N ALA A 147 34.67 -1.85 2.19
CA ALA A 147 36.03 -1.85 2.74
C ALA A 147 36.33 -0.49 3.40
N ASP A 148 35.96 0.58 2.69
CA ASP A 148 36.17 1.97 3.06
C ASP A 148 35.20 2.86 2.25
N ASN A 149 35.38 4.18 2.34
CA ASN A 149 34.63 5.18 1.58
C ASN A 149 35.45 5.81 0.45
N ASN A 150 36.53 5.16 -0.01
CA ASN A 150 37.30 5.66 -1.12
C ASN A 150 36.58 5.46 -2.45
N ALA A 151 36.81 6.37 -3.38
CA ALA A 151 36.29 6.25 -4.72
C ALA A 151 36.88 5.02 -5.43
N THR A 152 36.03 4.19 -6.03
CA THR A 152 36.43 2.98 -6.75
C THR A 152 35.61 2.76 -8.01
N GLY A 153 36.16 2.02 -8.97
CA GLY A 153 35.41 1.44 -10.07
C GLY A 153 34.91 0.04 -9.73
N TYR A 154 34.42 -0.68 -10.74
CA TYR A 154 34.06 -2.07 -10.58
C TYR A 154 35.24 -2.95 -10.15
N GLN A 155 34.98 -3.86 -9.19
CA GLN A 155 35.94 -4.81 -8.67
C GLN A 155 35.50 -6.23 -9.03
N GLU A 156 36.44 -7.05 -9.52
CA GLU A 156 36.17 -8.49 -9.77
C GLU A 156 36.06 -9.28 -8.45
N GLU A 157 36.91 -8.96 -7.49
CA GLU A 157 36.96 -9.55 -6.17
C GLU A 157 36.91 -8.45 -5.12
N PRO A 158 35.71 -7.97 -4.71
CA PRO A 158 35.57 -7.00 -3.64
C PRO A 158 36.19 -7.50 -2.32
N TRP A 159 36.65 -6.57 -1.49
CA TRP A 159 37.18 -6.90 -0.18
C TRP A 159 36.27 -7.86 0.59
N ASN A 160 36.85 -8.86 1.23
CA ASN A 160 36.14 -9.87 2.02
C ASN A 160 35.20 -10.76 1.15
N GLU A 161 35.57 -10.96 -0.09
CA GLU A 161 34.86 -11.86 -1.02
C GLU A 161 34.77 -13.28 -0.41
N GLY A 162 33.60 -13.91 -0.50
CA GLY A 162 33.38 -15.27 0.00
C GLY A 162 33.16 -15.41 1.50
N ALA A 163 33.28 -14.34 2.27
CA ALA A 163 33.08 -14.39 3.75
C ALA A 163 31.64 -14.69 4.17
N TYR A 164 30.67 -14.52 3.29
CA TYR A 164 29.26 -14.85 3.49
C TYR A 164 28.57 -15.10 2.16
N ARG A 165 27.47 -15.84 2.22
CA ARG A 165 26.66 -16.13 1.03
C ARG A 165 25.65 -15.01 0.80
N CYS A 166 25.55 -14.55 -0.46
CA CYS A 166 24.51 -13.61 -0.92
C CYS A 166 24.29 -13.80 -2.42
N ALA A 167 23.16 -13.37 -2.92
CA ALA A 167 22.89 -13.30 -4.36
C ALA A 167 23.55 -12.06 -4.97
N ILE A 168 23.45 -10.91 -4.27
CA ILE A 168 24.08 -9.65 -4.66
C ILE A 168 24.90 -9.13 -3.49
N ARG A 169 26.04 -8.54 -3.80
CA ARG A 169 26.88 -7.82 -2.86
C ARG A 169 27.03 -6.38 -3.30
N GLN A 170 26.60 -5.44 -2.46
CA GLN A 170 26.92 -4.03 -2.59
C GLN A 170 28.25 -3.78 -1.84
N TYR A 171 29.29 -3.38 -2.54
CA TYR A 171 30.63 -3.28 -1.96
C TYR A 171 31.19 -1.87 -1.88
N SER A 172 30.48 -0.88 -2.44
CA SER A 172 30.86 0.53 -2.35
C SER A 172 29.63 1.42 -2.57
N SER A 173 29.56 2.52 -1.82
CA SER A 173 28.66 3.65 -2.07
C SER A 173 29.40 4.88 -2.65
N HIS A 174 30.67 4.70 -3.03
CA HIS A 174 31.53 5.75 -3.60
C HIS A 174 32.04 5.36 -4.99
N GLY A 175 31.23 4.62 -5.75
CA GLY A 175 31.56 4.19 -7.08
C GLY A 175 31.72 5.36 -8.06
N LYS A 176 32.73 5.28 -8.93
CA LYS A 176 32.98 6.23 -10.01
C LYS A 176 33.02 5.46 -11.33
N LEU A 177 32.02 5.67 -12.15
CA LEU A 177 31.91 5.03 -13.47
C LEU A 177 31.87 6.08 -14.58
N PRO A 178 32.37 5.76 -15.78
CA PRO A 178 32.18 6.62 -16.95
C PRO A 178 30.69 6.95 -17.16
N GLY A 179 30.41 8.16 -17.58
CA GLY A 179 29.05 8.60 -17.90
C GLY A 179 28.26 9.21 -16.74
N TYR A 180 28.77 9.14 -15.48
CA TYR A 180 28.14 9.79 -14.34
C TYR A 180 29.17 10.45 -13.41
N GLY A 181 28.92 11.70 -13.03
CA GLY A 181 29.85 12.48 -12.22
C GLY A 181 29.70 12.31 -10.69
N GLY A 182 28.55 11.80 -10.26
CA GLY A 182 28.24 11.56 -8.84
C GLY A 182 28.81 10.26 -8.29
N ASN A 183 28.44 9.90 -7.08
CA ASN A 183 28.72 8.60 -6.50
C ASN A 183 27.62 7.61 -6.92
N LEU A 184 28.02 6.36 -7.08
CA LEU A 184 27.15 5.24 -7.38
C LEU A 184 27.38 4.13 -6.36
N ASP A 185 26.31 3.45 -6.00
CA ASP A 185 26.39 2.18 -5.31
C ASP A 185 26.80 1.11 -6.31
N LEU A 186 27.86 0.35 -6.00
CA LEU A 186 28.41 -0.66 -6.87
C LEU A 186 28.13 -2.04 -6.34
N ASP A 187 27.55 -2.86 -7.23
CA ASP A 187 27.08 -4.19 -6.93
C ASP A 187 27.76 -5.28 -7.76
N LYS A 188 27.87 -6.46 -7.16
CA LYS A 188 28.24 -7.71 -7.81
C LYS A 188 27.15 -8.75 -7.59
N PHE A 189 26.53 -9.22 -8.67
CA PHE A 189 25.61 -10.35 -8.63
C PHE A 189 26.37 -11.65 -8.92
N TYR A 190 26.18 -12.67 -8.06
CA TYR A 190 26.85 -13.96 -8.13
C TYR A 190 26.13 -14.95 -9.05
N GLY A 191 25.89 -14.53 -10.28
CA GLY A 191 25.22 -15.31 -11.31
C GLY A 191 25.39 -14.68 -12.68
N ASP A 192 24.77 -15.27 -13.66
CA ASP A 192 24.64 -14.79 -15.03
C ASP A 192 23.23 -14.22 -15.28
N ARG A 193 22.99 -13.79 -16.50
CA ARG A 193 21.69 -13.26 -16.95
C ARG A 193 20.55 -14.29 -16.79
N GLU A 194 20.83 -15.56 -16.95
CA GLU A 194 19.82 -16.61 -16.78
C GLU A 194 19.44 -16.76 -15.31
N ALA A 195 20.44 -16.75 -14.42
CA ALA A 195 20.20 -16.72 -12.97
C ALA A 195 19.41 -15.47 -12.56
N TRP A 196 19.74 -14.29 -13.11
CA TRP A 196 18.97 -13.07 -12.90
C TRP A 196 17.51 -13.22 -13.32
N ASN A 197 17.28 -13.77 -14.51
CA ASN A 197 15.93 -14.00 -15.02
C ASN A 197 15.11 -14.96 -14.12
N ARG A 198 15.75 -15.97 -13.52
CA ARG A 198 15.07 -16.84 -12.53
C ARG A 198 14.65 -16.05 -11.29
N TYR A 199 15.51 -15.18 -10.75
CA TYR A 199 15.15 -14.29 -9.64
C TYR A 199 14.03 -13.30 -10.01
N ALA A 200 14.00 -12.82 -11.24
CA ALA A 200 12.94 -11.94 -11.76
C ALA A 200 11.63 -12.68 -12.08
N GLY A 201 11.60 -14.02 -11.91
CA GLY A 201 10.41 -14.82 -12.24
C GLY A 201 10.23 -15.10 -13.73
N LYS A 202 11.20 -14.73 -14.58
CA LYS A 202 11.12 -15.04 -16.03
C LYS A 202 11.19 -16.55 -16.24
N GLY A 203 10.13 -17.13 -16.78
CA GLY A 203 9.99 -18.58 -17.01
C GLY A 203 9.26 -19.31 -15.88
N ASN A 204 9.10 -18.70 -14.71
CA ASN A 204 8.17 -19.12 -13.66
C ASN A 204 6.99 -18.17 -13.57
N ALA A 205 6.77 -17.35 -14.57
CA ALA A 205 5.51 -16.66 -14.64
C ALA A 205 4.44 -17.74 -14.48
N VAL A 206 3.86 -17.85 -13.30
CA VAL A 206 2.45 -18.17 -13.21
C VAL A 206 1.89 -17.26 -14.28
N ALA A 207 1.40 -17.85 -15.39
CA ALA A 207 0.64 -17.09 -16.38
C ALA A 207 -0.27 -16.22 -15.53
N PRO A 208 -0.35 -14.89 -15.76
CA PRO A 208 -1.22 -14.07 -14.95
C PRO A 208 -2.47 -14.91 -14.79
N SER A 209 -2.74 -15.35 -13.57
CA SER A 209 -4.00 -16.04 -13.28
C SER A 209 -5.00 -15.13 -13.94
N GLU A 210 -5.83 -15.67 -14.83
CA GLU A 210 -6.91 -14.86 -15.43
C GLU A 210 -7.37 -13.95 -14.32
N PRO A 211 -7.41 -12.61 -14.54
CA PRO A 211 -7.55 -11.65 -13.46
C PRO A 211 -8.61 -12.21 -12.53
N THR A 212 -8.19 -12.65 -11.35
CA THR A 212 -9.14 -13.13 -10.33
C THR A 212 -10.01 -11.92 -10.07
N GLU A 213 -11.32 -12.11 -10.12
CA GLU A 213 -12.24 -11.04 -9.75
C GLU A 213 -11.69 -10.37 -8.49
N PRO A 214 -11.57 -9.04 -8.46
CA PRO A 214 -11.00 -8.35 -7.31
C PRO A 214 -11.84 -8.71 -6.09
N THR A 215 -11.21 -8.90 -4.95
CA THR A 215 -11.96 -9.01 -3.70
C THR A 215 -12.77 -7.72 -3.50
N ASP A 216 -13.88 -7.78 -2.76
CA ASP A 216 -14.71 -6.60 -2.50
C ASP A 216 -13.90 -5.43 -1.93
N GLU A 217 -12.90 -5.69 -1.06
CA GLU A 217 -12.01 -4.69 -0.49
C GLU A 217 -11.06 -4.08 -1.54
N GLU A 218 -10.51 -4.90 -2.43
CA GLU A 218 -9.66 -4.44 -3.54
C GLU A 218 -10.48 -3.62 -4.54
N LEU A 219 -11.68 -4.07 -4.89
CA LEU A 219 -12.59 -3.34 -5.78
C LEU A 219 -12.97 -1.97 -5.20
N LEU A 220 -13.33 -1.90 -3.92
CA LEU A 220 -13.63 -0.63 -3.25
C LEU A 220 -12.44 0.33 -3.22
N THR A 221 -11.24 -0.18 -3.07
CA THR A 221 -10.02 0.62 -3.11
C THR A 221 -9.81 1.21 -4.51
N LEU A 222 -9.93 0.38 -5.56
CA LEU A 222 -9.84 0.83 -6.96
C LEU A 222 -10.91 1.86 -7.31
N VAL A 223 -12.15 1.67 -6.84
CA VAL A 223 -13.24 2.64 -7.01
C VAL A 223 -12.91 3.96 -6.32
N ALA A 224 -12.47 3.92 -5.06
CA ALA A 224 -12.11 5.12 -4.30
C ALA A 224 -10.96 5.90 -4.97
N ASP A 225 -9.95 5.22 -5.47
CA ASP A 225 -8.81 5.83 -6.16
C ASP A 225 -9.20 6.40 -7.53
N THR A 226 -10.13 5.74 -8.22
CA THR A 226 -10.74 6.26 -9.45
C THR A 226 -11.53 7.54 -9.19
N MET A 227 -12.31 7.58 -8.11
CA MET A 227 -13.06 8.77 -7.69
C MET A 227 -12.15 9.93 -7.26
N ARG A 228 -10.94 9.64 -6.78
CA ARG A 228 -9.87 10.64 -6.52
C ARG A 228 -9.16 11.12 -7.78
N GLY A 229 -9.41 10.50 -8.93
CA GLY A 229 -8.79 10.86 -10.22
C GLY A 229 -7.43 10.22 -10.49
N LEU A 230 -6.95 9.26 -9.69
CA LEU A 230 -5.63 8.64 -9.84
C LEU A 230 -5.48 7.88 -11.16
N TYR A 231 -6.57 7.34 -11.69
CA TYR A 231 -6.58 6.63 -12.98
C TYR A 231 -6.92 7.52 -14.18
N GLY A 232 -7.19 8.83 -13.96
CA GLY A 232 -7.55 9.76 -15.04
C GLY A 232 -8.95 9.50 -15.60
N ASP A 233 -9.17 9.86 -16.87
CA ASP A 233 -10.47 9.75 -17.54
C ASP A 233 -10.39 9.01 -18.88
N GLY A 234 -11.55 8.51 -19.35
CA GLY A 234 -11.70 7.90 -20.68
C GLY A 234 -10.75 6.73 -20.93
N GLU A 235 -10.02 6.76 -22.05
CA GLU A 235 -9.10 5.69 -22.45
C GLU A 235 -7.94 5.55 -21.47
N THR A 236 -7.44 6.66 -20.88
CA THR A 236 -6.37 6.60 -19.86
C THR A 236 -6.80 5.79 -18.64
N ARG A 237 -8.04 5.96 -18.20
CA ARG A 237 -8.62 5.15 -17.10
C ARG A 237 -8.70 3.69 -17.49
N LYS A 238 -9.16 3.40 -18.71
CA LYS A 238 -9.29 2.03 -19.21
C LYS A 238 -7.93 1.34 -19.32
N GLU A 239 -6.92 2.03 -19.82
CA GLU A 239 -5.56 1.50 -19.93
C GLU A 239 -4.95 1.22 -18.53
N LYS A 240 -5.14 2.14 -17.57
CA LYS A 240 -4.57 2.01 -16.22
C LYS A 240 -5.27 0.97 -15.35
N LEU A 241 -6.58 0.82 -15.47
CA LEU A 241 -7.34 -0.18 -14.72
C LEU A 241 -7.29 -1.57 -15.36
N GLY A 242 -6.97 -1.63 -16.67
CA GLY A 242 -6.84 -2.90 -17.39
C GLY A 242 -8.06 -3.80 -17.21
N ALA A 243 -7.87 -5.01 -16.74
CA ALA A 243 -8.93 -6.00 -16.54
C ALA A 243 -10.01 -5.56 -15.54
N TYR A 244 -9.68 -4.72 -14.58
CA TYR A 244 -10.62 -4.24 -13.54
C TYR A 244 -11.49 -3.05 -13.98
N TYR A 245 -11.30 -2.56 -15.21
CA TYR A 245 -12.02 -1.38 -15.69
C TYR A 245 -13.53 -1.53 -15.65
N ASP A 246 -14.04 -2.66 -16.13
CA ASP A 246 -15.48 -2.90 -16.22
C ASP A 246 -16.11 -3.04 -14.83
N ASP A 247 -15.43 -3.70 -13.88
CA ASP A 247 -15.90 -3.86 -12.50
C ASP A 247 -15.93 -2.51 -11.77
N VAL A 248 -14.84 -1.75 -11.83
CA VAL A 248 -14.74 -0.42 -11.21
C VAL A 248 -15.77 0.54 -11.82
N GLN A 249 -15.88 0.57 -13.14
CA GLN A 249 -16.81 1.45 -13.83
C GLN A 249 -18.28 1.00 -13.59
N GLY A 250 -18.51 -0.29 -13.43
CA GLY A 250 -19.79 -0.86 -13.05
C GLY A 250 -20.28 -0.34 -11.70
N VAL A 251 -19.42 -0.39 -10.66
CA VAL A 251 -19.75 0.16 -9.33
C VAL A 251 -20.00 1.68 -9.40
N ILE A 252 -19.17 2.44 -10.10
CA ILE A 252 -19.34 3.89 -10.25
C ILE A 252 -20.68 4.23 -10.93
N ASN A 253 -21.01 3.51 -11.99
CA ASN A 253 -22.28 3.71 -12.72
C ASN A 253 -23.49 3.33 -11.86
N HIS A 254 -23.39 2.19 -11.15
CA HIS A 254 -24.43 1.74 -10.23
C HIS A 254 -24.72 2.81 -9.15
N ILE A 255 -23.71 3.37 -8.50
CA ILE A 255 -23.89 4.42 -7.49
C ILE A 255 -24.57 5.65 -8.08
N ARG A 256 -24.28 6.02 -9.32
CA ARG A 256 -24.90 7.16 -9.99
C ARG A 256 -26.37 6.94 -10.31
N GLU A 257 -26.77 5.74 -10.70
CA GLU A 257 -28.08 5.40 -11.25
C GLU A 257 -29.04 4.82 -10.22
N ALA A 258 -28.51 4.14 -9.18
CA ALA A 258 -29.32 3.48 -8.17
C ALA A 258 -30.17 4.46 -7.36
N SER A 259 -31.31 4.00 -6.87
CA SER A 259 -32.13 4.77 -5.96
C SER A 259 -31.44 4.97 -4.61
N THR A 260 -31.77 6.07 -3.91
CA THR A 260 -31.26 6.30 -2.55
C THR A 260 -31.61 5.15 -1.60
N ASP A 261 -32.77 4.53 -1.76
CA ASP A 261 -33.17 3.37 -0.95
C ASP A 261 -32.29 2.15 -1.19
N THR A 262 -31.94 1.89 -2.44
CA THR A 262 -31.01 0.83 -2.82
C THR A 262 -29.64 1.08 -2.19
N LEU A 263 -29.08 2.28 -2.38
CA LEU A 263 -27.77 2.64 -1.81
C LEU A 263 -27.74 2.59 -0.27
N VAL A 264 -28.87 2.88 0.39
CA VAL A 264 -28.99 2.74 1.85
C VAL A 264 -28.92 1.28 2.26
N ALA A 265 -29.65 0.39 1.58
CA ALA A 265 -29.64 -1.04 1.86
C ALA A 265 -28.22 -1.63 1.69
N GLU A 266 -27.60 -1.39 0.55
CA GLU A 266 -26.25 -1.83 0.23
C GLU A 266 -25.19 -1.25 1.18
N THR A 267 -25.35 0.02 1.59
CA THR A 267 -24.47 0.64 2.60
C THR A 267 -24.56 -0.06 3.95
N LEU A 268 -25.77 -0.49 4.35
CA LEU A 268 -25.98 -1.23 5.61
C LEU A 268 -25.46 -2.66 5.55
N GLU A 269 -25.41 -3.26 4.37
CA GLU A 269 -24.79 -4.56 4.08
C GLU A 269 -23.26 -4.48 4.04
N GLY A 270 -22.70 -3.27 3.90
CA GLY A 270 -21.25 -3.04 3.91
C GLY A 270 -20.60 -2.80 2.55
N GLU A 271 -21.37 -2.86 1.47
CA GLU A 271 -20.93 -2.81 0.06
C GLU A 271 -20.02 -1.61 -0.28
N TYR A 272 -20.15 -0.50 0.43
CA TYR A 272 -19.38 0.72 0.19
C TYR A 272 -18.35 1.02 1.30
N GLY A 273 -17.97 0.00 2.06
CA GLY A 273 -16.99 0.12 3.14
C GLY A 273 -17.44 1.02 4.29
N THR A 274 -16.48 1.60 5.02
CA THR A 274 -16.75 2.43 6.19
C THR A 274 -15.95 3.75 6.19
N GLY A 275 -16.36 4.69 7.02
CA GLY A 275 -15.61 5.91 7.29
C GLY A 275 -15.31 6.73 6.04
N GLN A 276 -14.03 6.99 5.79
CA GLN A 276 -13.58 7.83 4.69
C GLN A 276 -13.74 7.14 3.32
N ILE A 277 -13.57 5.83 3.25
CA ILE A 277 -13.77 5.06 2.01
C ILE A 277 -15.21 5.24 1.51
N ARG A 278 -16.19 4.98 2.37
CA ARG A 278 -17.61 5.18 2.04
C ARG A 278 -17.90 6.59 1.52
N LYS A 279 -17.32 7.59 2.16
CA LYS A 279 -17.52 8.99 1.75
C LYS A 279 -16.99 9.27 0.35
N ILE A 280 -15.84 8.69 0.00
CA ILE A 280 -15.23 8.87 -1.31
C ILE A 280 -15.99 8.09 -2.38
N VAL A 281 -16.30 6.81 -2.10
CA VAL A 281 -16.99 5.91 -3.04
C VAL A 281 -18.40 6.43 -3.38
N LEU A 282 -19.18 6.83 -2.39
CA LEU A 282 -20.52 7.39 -2.62
C LEU A 282 -20.49 8.85 -3.14
N ASP A 283 -19.38 9.56 -2.97
CA ASP A 283 -19.16 10.93 -3.48
C ASP A 283 -20.37 11.87 -3.26
N SER A 284 -20.93 12.40 -4.32
CA SER A 284 -22.08 13.31 -4.28
C SER A 284 -23.35 12.69 -3.67
N ARG A 285 -23.47 11.36 -3.68
CA ARG A 285 -24.58 10.59 -3.10
C ARG A 285 -24.44 10.35 -1.60
N TYR A 286 -23.24 10.54 -1.03
CA TYR A 286 -22.95 10.25 0.38
C TYR A 286 -23.89 10.94 1.36
N ALA A 287 -24.13 12.23 1.18
CA ALA A 287 -24.92 13.03 2.11
C ALA A 287 -26.39 12.55 2.20
N GLU A 288 -27.00 12.26 1.08
CA GLU A 288 -28.41 11.79 1.05
C GLU A 288 -28.57 10.38 1.64
N VAL A 289 -27.62 9.46 1.31
CA VAL A 289 -27.59 8.10 1.84
C VAL A 289 -27.39 8.11 3.36
N GLN A 290 -26.38 8.84 3.82
CA GLN A 290 -26.07 8.91 5.27
C GLN A 290 -27.18 9.58 6.08
N ASN A 291 -27.80 10.64 5.55
CA ASN A 291 -28.95 11.28 6.20
C ASN A 291 -30.14 10.33 6.34
N LYS A 292 -30.39 9.51 5.33
CA LYS A 292 -31.49 8.52 5.37
C LYS A 292 -31.22 7.40 6.37
N ILE A 293 -29.97 6.91 6.45
CA ILE A 293 -29.53 5.96 7.46
C ILE A 293 -29.71 6.53 8.88
N ASN A 294 -29.26 7.77 9.09
CA ASN A 294 -29.38 8.43 10.39
C ASN A 294 -30.86 8.66 10.78
N ALA A 295 -31.72 9.05 9.84
CA ALA A 295 -33.14 9.22 10.08
C ALA A 295 -33.83 7.91 10.46
N ALA A 296 -33.48 6.78 9.81
CA ALA A 296 -33.97 5.46 10.15
C ALA A 296 -33.49 5.00 11.54
N ALA A 297 -32.24 5.27 11.90
CA ALA A 297 -31.69 4.98 13.21
C ALA A 297 -32.37 5.77 14.33
N VAL A 298 -32.70 7.04 14.09
CA VAL A 298 -33.47 7.88 15.03
C VAL A 298 -34.89 7.36 15.17
N GLY A 299 -35.53 6.94 14.06
CA GLY A 299 -36.85 6.31 14.10
C GLY A 299 -36.91 4.97 14.89
N SER A 300 -35.80 4.22 14.87
CA SER A 300 -35.68 2.92 15.56
C SER A 300 -35.42 3.02 17.07
N SER A 301 -34.99 4.18 17.54
CA SER A 301 -34.71 4.43 18.97
C SER A 301 -35.87 5.06 19.77
N VAL A 302 -37.05 5.18 19.17
CA VAL A 302 -38.24 5.77 19.85
C VAL A 302 -38.66 4.88 21.02
N LYS A 303 -38.38 5.34 22.23
CA LYS A 303 -38.91 4.77 23.48
C LYS A 303 -40.16 5.52 23.88
N THR A 304 -41.16 4.81 24.37
CA THR A 304 -42.32 5.45 24.99
C THR A 304 -42.20 5.37 26.51
N TYR A 305 -42.44 6.48 27.18
CA TYR A 305 -42.51 6.55 28.64
C TYR A 305 -43.93 6.96 29.08
N THR A 306 -44.48 6.25 30.02
CA THR A 306 -45.75 6.64 30.62
C THR A 306 -45.49 7.41 31.92
N VAL A 307 -45.95 8.65 31.97
CA VAL A 307 -45.78 9.57 33.11
C VAL A 307 -46.40 8.97 34.37
N LYS A 308 -45.65 8.99 35.45
CA LYS A 308 -46.07 8.52 36.78
C LYS A 308 -46.28 9.69 37.75
N ALA A 309 -46.95 9.46 38.85
CA ALA A 309 -47.12 10.47 39.90
C ALA A 309 -45.75 10.94 40.43
N GLY A 310 -45.52 12.25 40.46
CA GLY A 310 -44.29 12.87 40.90
C GLY A 310 -43.22 13.05 39.78
N ASP A 311 -43.48 12.61 38.55
CA ASP A 311 -42.58 12.83 37.44
C ASP A 311 -42.57 14.32 37.00
N THR A 312 -41.42 14.77 36.61
CA THR A 312 -41.19 16.02 35.87
C THR A 312 -40.54 15.75 34.54
N LEU A 313 -40.76 16.57 33.54
CA LEU A 313 -40.17 16.40 32.21
C LEU A 313 -38.64 16.39 32.29
N SER A 314 -38.03 17.20 33.17
CA SER A 314 -36.59 17.23 33.40
C SER A 314 -36.08 15.94 34.06
N GLY A 315 -36.84 15.36 35.01
CA GLY A 315 -36.48 14.09 35.63
C GLY A 315 -36.54 12.92 34.64
N ILE A 316 -37.55 12.90 33.78
CA ILE A 316 -37.67 11.94 32.68
C ILE A 316 -36.53 12.11 31.71
N ALA A 317 -36.19 13.35 31.30
CA ALA A 317 -35.09 13.65 30.39
C ALA A 317 -33.74 13.13 30.94
N ALA A 318 -33.44 13.37 32.21
CA ALA A 318 -32.23 12.88 32.86
C ALA A 318 -32.15 11.34 32.84
N LYS A 319 -33.28 10.64 33.07
CA LYS A 319 -33.34 9.18 33.04
C LYS A 319 -33.03 8.57 31.68
N TYR A 320 -33.32 9.28 30.59
CA TYR A 320 -33.16 8.82 29.24
C TYR A 320 -32.02 9.49 28.50
N ASN A 321 -31.18 10.28 29.20
CA ASN A 321 -30.01 10.99 28.65
C ASN A 321 -30.37 11.94 27.49
N THR A 322 -31.47 12.68 27.64
CA THR A 322 -31.97 13.66 26.68
C THR A 322 -32.28 14.98 27.40
N THR A 323 -32.90 15.95 26.74
CA THR A 323 -33.30 17.22 27.34
C THR A 323 -34.83 17.33 27.44
N TYR A 324 -35.32 18.05 28.45
CA TYR A 324 -36.76 18.30 28.57
C TYR A 324 -37.30 19.08 27.36
N LYS A 325 -36.48 19.92 26.73
CA LYS A 325 -36.86 20.65 25.51
C LYS A 325 -37.10 19.67 24.35
N GLN A 326 -36.19 18.72 24.15
CA GLN A 326 -36.35 17.68 23.12
C GLN A 326 -37.60 16.85 23.33
N ILE A 327 -37.86 16.40 24.59
CA ILE A 327 -39.08 15.65 24.88
C ILE A 327 -40.34 16.53 24.64
N ALA A 328 -40.29 17.82 24.96
CA ALA A 328 -41.42 18.73 24.73
C ALA A 328 -41.71 18.91 23.24
N GLU A 329 -40.65 19.11 22.41
CA GLU A 329 -40.76 19.23 20.96
C GLU A 329 -41.29 17.94 20.32
N ASP A 330 -40.69 16.78 20.66
CA ASP A 330 -41.07 15.47 20.11
C ASP A 330 -42.53 15.12 20.41
N ASN A 331 -43.06 15.61 21.52
CA ASN A 331 -44.43 15.39 21.97
C ASN A 331 -45.39 16.56 21.72
N LYS A 332 -44.91 17.63 21.07
CA LYS A 332 -45.67 18.84 20.77
C LYS A 332 -46.34 19.45 22.02
N LEU A 333 -45.60 19.47 23.13
CA LEU A 333 -46.12 20.04 24.39
C LEU A 333 -46.02 21.56 24.33
N SER A 334 -47.16 22.23 24.47
CA SER A 334 -47.22 23.70 24.51
C SER A 334 -46.64 24.30 25.80
N ASP A 335 -46.66 23.54 26.90
CA ASP A 335 -46.06 23.88 28.20
C ASP A 335 -45.30 22.68 28.77
N PRO A 336 -43.96 22.73 28.82
CA PRO A 336 -43.13 21.63 29.35
C PRO A 336 -43.38 21.31 30.82
N ASN A 337 -44.00 22.21 31.56
CA ASN A 337 -44.33 21.97 32.98
C ASN A 337 -45.69 21.28 33.19
N LYS A 338 -46.44 21.08 32.11
CA LYS A 338 -47.77 20.43 32.18
C LYS A 338 -47.72 19.04 31.54
N ILE A 339 -47.38 18.05 32.36
CA ILE A 339 -47.49 16.64 32.00
C ILE A 339 -48.45 15.95 33.01
N TYR A 340 -49.16 14.93 32.55
CA TYR A 340 -50.22 14.29 33.34
C TYR A 340 -49.89 12.82 33.56
N VAL A 341 -50.23 12.32 34.73
CA VAL A 341 -50.10 10.88 35.07
C VAL A 341 -50.86 10.04 34.04
N GLY A 342 -50.20 9.04 33.48
CA GLY A 342 -50.74 8.21 32.40
C GLY A 342 -50.48 8.75 30.98
N GLN A 343 -49.97 9.95 30.84
CA GLN A 343 -49.59 10.50 29.53
C GLN A 343 -48.43 9.70 28.97
N LYS A 344 -48.53 9.30 27.68
CA LYS A 344 -47.41 8.64 26.96
C LYS A 344 -46.58 9.69 26.29
N LEU A 345 -45.28 9.69 26.60
CA LEU A 345 -44.29 10.54 25.99
C LEU A 345 -43.37 9.75 25.07
N VAL A 346 -43.16 10.24 23.89
CA VAL A 346 -42.13 9.76 22.95
C VAL A 346 -40.79 10.31 23.43
N ILE A 347 -39.81 9.42 23.61
CA ILE A 347 -38.44 9.75 24.01
C ILE A 347 -37.53 9.31 22.88
N ARG A 348 -36.79 10.24 22.31
CA ARG A 348 -35.81 10.02 21.24
C ARG A 348 -34.41 10.32 21.74
#